data_a4bb884cc0611f4feb029fc12f77533b
#
_entry.id   a4bb884cc0611f4feb029fc12f77533b
#
_cell.length_a   1.000
_cell.length_b   1.000
_cell.length_c   1.000
_cell.angle_alpha   90.00
_cell.angle_beta   90.00
_cell.angle_gamma   90.00
#
_symmetry.space_group_name_H-M   'P 1'
#
loop_
_entity.id
_entity.type
_entity.pdbx_description
1 polymer ?
#
loop_
_entity_poly.entity_id
_entity_poly.type
_entity_poly.pdbx_seq_one_letter_code
_entity_poly.pdbx_strand_id
1 'polypeptide(L)'
;MRILCIGDSNTWGATPGEDSLRLERRWTKVLQELRPNDEIIEEGLSGRTITAKDTIVPVRCGVDTLPLLMLSHVPVDLVIIMLGTNDLKKQFNPSAKHLARGIEEFIKYIRNPHLVENYKTPKILVVSPVHLRDEILERQNSFGEYDENSLRQSRFLAQ
;
A
#
# COMPACT_ATOMS: atom_id res chain seq x y z
N MET A 1 2.28 20.17 -7.15
CA MET A 1 2.82 19.38 -6.03
C MET A 1 3.46 18.10 -6.54
N ARG A 2 4.44 17.56 -5.80
CA ARG A 2 4.96 16.20 -6.03
C ARG A 2 4.28 15.26 -5.05
N ILE A 3 3.57 14.25 -5.56
CA ILE A 3 2.73 13.35 -4.78
C ILE A 3 3.26 11.92 -4.94
N LEU A 4 3.76 11.34 -3.86
CA LEU A 4 4.24 9.96 -3.82
C LEU A 4 3.11 9.02 -3.40
N CYS A 5 2.73 8.09 -4.28
CA CYS A 5 1.66 7.11 -4.05
C CYS A 5 2.27 5.75 -3.74
N ILE A 6 2.31 5.38 -2.47
CA ILE A 6 2.84 4.09 -2.00
C ILE A 6 1.68 3.10 -1.83
N GLY A 7 1.76 1.94 -2.47
CA GLY A 7 0.72 0.92 -2.37
C GLY A 7 1.12 -0.44 -2.91
N ASP A 8 0.14 -1.31 -3.00
CA ASP A 8 0.25 -2.69 -3.48
C ASP A 8 -0.18 -2.85 -4.95
N SER A 9 -0.73 -4.01 -5.31
CA SER A 9 -1.26 -4.30 -6.64
C SER A 9 -2.39 -3.35 -7.06
N ASN A 10 -3.17 -2.82 -6.13
CA ASN A 10 -4.22 -1.85 -6.43
C ASN A 10 -3.61 -0.51 -6.91
N THR A 11 -2.48 -0.12 -6.36
CA THR A 11 -1.75 1.09 -6.79
C THR A 11 -0.94 0.82 -8.07
N TRP A 12 -0.36 -0.36 -8.19
CA TRP A 12 0.31 -0.79 -9.42
C TRP A 12 -0.68 -0.87 -10.59
N GLY A 13 -1.94 -1.20 -10.31
CA GLY A 13 -3.01 -1.35 -11.28
C GLY A 13 -3.07 -2.76 -11.88
N ALA A 14 -2.92 -3.80 -11.04
CA ALA A 14 -3.06 -5.18 -11.50
C ALA A 14 -4.49 -5.48 -11.95
N THR A 15 -4.63 -6.13 -13.12
CA THR A 15 -5.90 -6.72 -13.53
C THR A 15 -6.19 -7.97 -12.71
N PRO A 16 -7.46 -8.28 -12.42
CA PRO A 16 -7.80 -9.57 -11.83
C PRO A 16 -7.57 -10.68 -12.88
N GLY A 17 -6.94 -11.78 -12.47
CA GLY A 17 -6.68 -12.95 -13.30
C GLY A 17 -5.23 -13.43 -13.28
N GLU A 18 -4.95 -14.52 -13.99
CA GLU A 18 -3.62 -15.16 -14.02
C GLU A 18 -2.59 -14.32 -14.80
N ASP A 19 -3.04 -13.63 -15.85
CA ASP A 19 -2.18 -12.81 -16.72
C ASP A 19 -1.92 -11.39 -16.18
N SER A 20 -2.06 -11.17 -14.91
CA SER A 20 -1.88 -9.90 -14.17
C SER A 20 -1.24 -8.77 -14.99
N LEU A 21 -1.98 -8.21 -15.93
CA LEU A 21 -1.57 -7.08 -16.74
C LEU A 21 -1.72 -5.78 -15.94
N ARG A 22 -0.98 -4.76 -16.32
CA ARG A 22 -1.10 -3.44 -15.69
C ARG A 22 -2.18 -2.61 -16.38
N LEU A 23 -3.20 -2.17 -15.62
CA LEU A 23 -4.23 -1.27 -16.12
C LEU A 23 -3.63 0.07 -16.58
N GLU A 24 -3.98 0.50 -17.78
CA GLU A 24 -3.60 1.83 -18.26
C GLU A 24 -4.25 2.91 -17.41
N ARG A 25 -5.56 2.82 -17.16
CA ARG A 25 -6.33 3.78 -16.37
C ARG A 25 -6.54 3.29 -14.93
N ARG A 26 -5.46 3.25 -14.15
CA ARG A 26 -5.47 2.99 -12.70
C ARG A 26 -5.72 4.28 -11.91
N TRP A 27 -6.02 4.18 -10.62
CA TRP A 27 -6.41 5.35 -9.80
C TRP A 27 -5.36 6.48 -9.79
N THR A 28 -4.09 6.15 -9.84
CA THR A 28 -2.99 7.12 -9.90
C THR A 28 -2.97 7.90 -11.22
N LYS A 29 -3.36 7.26 -12.34
CA LYS A 29 -3.53 7.95 -13.63
C LYS A 29 -4.76 8.84 -13.64
N VAL A 30 -5.86 8.38 -13.03
CA VAL A 30 -7.04 9.23 -12.81
C VAL A 30 -6.70 10.44 -11.95
N LEU A 31 -5.91 10.25 -10.88
CA LEU A 31 -5.41 11.34 -10.06
C LEU A 31 -4.58 12.34 -10.89
N GLN A 32 -3.70 11.85 -11.78
CA GLN A 32 -2.91 12.70 -12.69
C GLN A 32 -3.81 13.49 -13.65
N GLU A 33 -4.87 12.88 -14.19
CA GLU A 33 -5.86 13.57 -15.04
C GLU A 33 -6.57 14.70 -14.28
N LEU A 34 -6.95 14.45 -13.03
CA LEU A 34 -7.60 15.45 -12.16
C LEU A 34 -6.64 16.53 -11.63
N ARG A 35 -5.36 16.23 -11.63
CA ARG A 35 -4.30 17.10 -11.11
C ARG A 35 -3.20 17.30 -12.16
N PRO A 36 -3.50 17.90 -13.34
CA PRO A 36 -2.59 17.94 -14.48
C PRO A 36 -1.29 18.72 -14.22
N ASN A 37 -1.30 19.63 -13.25
CA ASN A 37 -0.12 20.44 -12.87
C ASN A 37 0.70 19.80 -11.73
N ASP A 38 0.30 18.65 -11.22
CA ASP A 38 1.02 17.93 -10.17
C ASP A 38 1.79 16.74 -10.77
N GLU A 39 2.89 16.36 -10.15
CA GLU A 39 3.66 15.16 -10.50
C GLU A 39 3.21 14.01 -9.62
N ILE A 40 2.65 12.95 -10.22
CA ILE A 40 2.22 11.75 -9.50
C ILE A 40 3.27 10.67 -9.66
N ILE A 41 3.94 10.33 -8.56
CA ILE A 41 4.97 9.29 -8.50
C ILE A 41 4.31 7.99 -8.02
N GLU A 42 4.39 6.95 -8.85
CA GLU A 42 3.70 5.68 -8.61
C GLU A 42 4.66 4.64 -8.03
N GLU A 43 4.51 4.32 -6.76
CA GLU A 43 5.25 3.28 -6.05
C GLU A 43 4.33 2.12 -5.64
N GLY A 44 3.59 1.59 -6.62
CA GLY A 44 2.80 0.36 -6.48
C GLY A 44 3.68 -0.88 -6.68
N LEU A 45 3.62 -1.84 -5.75
CA LEU A 45 4.28 -3.14 -5.85
C LEU A 45 3.29 -4.25 -5.51
N SER A 46 3.00 -5.13 -6.48
CA SER A 46 2.11 -6.27 -6.25
C SER A 46 2.59 -7.15 -5.09
N GLY A 47 1.69 -7.43 -4.16
CA GLY A 47 2.03 -8.20 -2.96
C GLY A 47 2.63 -7.38 -1.82
N ARG A 48 2.84 -6.06 -1.96
CA ARG A 48 3.40 -5.24 -0.88
C ARG A 48 2.49 -5.28 0.34
N THR A 49 3.11 -5.51 1.48
CA THR A 49 2.52 -5.48 2.82
C THR A 49 2.89 -4.18 3.53
N ILE A 50 2.30 -3.91 4.69
CA ILE A 50 2.75 -2.84 5.59
C ILE A 50 4.03 -3.30 6.31
N THR A 51 3.91 -4.35 7.14
CA THR A 51 5.01 -4.85 7.99
C THR A 51 5.25 -6.35 7.86
N ALA A 52 4.29 -7.11 7.30
CA ALA A 52 4.42 -8.54 7.17
C ALA A 52 5.57 -8.90 6.21
N LYS A 53 6.42 -9.84 6.63
CA LYS A 53 7.60 -10.24 5.85
C LYS A 53 7.26 -11.42 4.94
N ASP A 54 7.37 -11.17 3.64
CA ASP A 54 7.34 -12.23 2.64
C ASP A 54 8.74 -12.86 2.57
N THR A 55 8.85 -14.15 2.92
CA THR A 55 10.15 -14.85 2.92
C THR A 55 10.67 -15.17 1.51
N ILE A 56 9.78 -15.19 0.51
CA ILE A 56 10.12 -15.46 -0.88
C ILE A 56 10.50 -14.17 -1.61
N VAL A 57 9.78 -13.08 -1.32
CA VAL A 57 10.01 -11.77 -1.96
C VAL A 57 10.15 -10.69 -0.87
N PRO A 58 11.32 -10.61 -0.20
CA PRO A 58 11.52 -9.72 0.97
C PRO A 58 11.23 -8.24 0.71
N VAL A 59 11.45 -7.75 -0.52
CA VAL A 59 11.19 -6.36 -0.92
C VAL A 59 9.70 -5.95 -0.85
N ARG A 60 8.79 -6.91 -0.62
CA ARG A 60 7.38 -6.64 -0.40
C ARG A 60 7.09 -6.07 0.99
N CYS A 61 7.98 -6.19 1.96
CA CYS A 61 7.81 -5.56 3.25
C CYS A 61 7.93 -4.04 3.11
N GLY A 62 6.81 -3.35 3.27
CA GLY A 62 6.73 -1.91 3.02
C GLY A 62 7.59 -1.10 3.98
N VAL A 63 7.57 -1.43 5.27
CA VAL A 63 8.39 -0.75 6.29
C VAL A 63 9.88 -0.86 5.98
N ASP A 64 10.34 -2.00 5.47
CA ASP A 64 11.75 -2.22 5.14
C ASP A 64 12.18 -1.44 3.87
N THR A 65 11.24 -1.20 2.93
CA THR A 65 11.51 -0.50 1.67
C THR A 65 11.18 1.00 1.71
N LEU A 66 10.41 1.44 2.69
CA LEU A 66 10.02 2.85 2.83
C LEU A 66 11.21 3.83 2.86
N PRO A 67 12.35 3.53 3.55
CA PRO A 67 13.53 4.38 3.51
C PRO A 67 14.04 4.65 2.09
N LEU A 68 14.15 3.60 1.29
CA LEU A 68 14.61 3.71 -0.09
C LEU A 68 13.65 4.58 -0.91
N LEU A 69 12.34 4.35 -0.79
CA LEU A 69 11.34 5.12 -1.55
C LEU A 69 11.38 6.59 -1.17
N MET A 70 11.42 6.91 0.12
CA MET A 70 11.47 8.29 0.57
C MET A 70 12.73 8.99 0.08
N LEU A 71 13.91 8.40 0.29
CA LEU A 71 15.18 9.02 -0.10
C LEU A 71 15.35 9.17 -1.61
N SER A 72 14.76 8.27 -2.40
CA SER A 72 14.83 8.34 -3.87
C SER A 72 13.91 9.43 -4.46
N HIS A 73 12.86 9.82 -3.73
CA HIS A 73 11.83 10.70 -4.29
C HIS A 73 11.74 12.09 -3.65
N VAL A 74 12.41 12.34 -2.51
CA VAL A 74 12.42 13.69 -1.93
C VAL A 74 13.03 14.72 -2.88
N PRO A 75 12.52 15.97 -2.91
CA PRO A 75 11.40 16.47 -2.10
C PRO A 75 10.02 16.04 -2.61
N VAL A 76 9.12 15.70 -1.69
CA VAL A 76 7.71 15.42 -1.97
C VAL A 76 6.80 16.28 -1.09
N ASP A 77 5.64 16.68 -1.60
CA ASP A 77 4.68 17.52 -0.86
C ASP A 77 3.65 16.70 -0.12
N LEU A 78 3.29 15.53 -0.69
CA LEU A 78 2.26 14.63 -0.15
C LEU A 78 2.70 13.18 -0.37
N VAL A 79 2.55 12.36 0.65
CA VAL A 79 2.63 10.89 0.56
C VAL A 79 1.24 10.32 0.74
N ILE A 80 0.77 9.54 -0.23
CA ILE A 80 -0.48 8.78 -0.16
C ILE A 80 -0.11 7.32 0.09
N ILE A 81 -0.63 6.73 1.17
CA ILE A 81 -0.38 5.34 1.56
C ILE A 81 -1.69 4.57 1.41
N MET A 82 -1.73 3.56 0.53
CA MET A 82 -2.85 2.63 0.39
C MET A 82 -2.32 1.20 0.43
N LEU A 83 -2.25 0.64 1.64
CA LEU A 83 -1.71 -0.68 1.96
C LEU A 83 -2.60 -1.40 2.98
N GLY A 84 -2.43 -2.71 3.08
CA GLY A 84 -3.10 -3.55 4.07
C GLY A 84 -3.78 -4.78 3.47
N THR A 85 -4.12 -4.77 2.18
CA THR A 85 -4.76 -5.92 1.52
C THR A 85 -3.94 -7.19 1.65
N ASN A 86 -2.63 -7.12 1.42
CA ASN A 86 -1.76 -8.30 1.48
C ASN A 86 -1.44 -8.73 2.91
N ASP A 87 -1.44 -7.80 3.85
CA ASP A 87 -1.28 -8.13 5.29
C ASP A 87 -2.46 -8.96 5.82
N LEU A 88 -3.63 -8.89 5.16
CA LEU A 88 -4.81 -9.67 5.52
C LEU A 88 -4.72 -11.15 5.14
N LYS A 89 -3.70 -11.58 4.40
CA LYS A 89 -3.52 -12.98 4.02
C LYS A 89 -3.37 -13.86 5.26
N LYS A 90 -4.03 -15.03 5.27
CA LYS A 90 -4.07 -15.96 6.41
C LYS A 90 -2.68 -16.35 6.93
N GLN A 91 -1.68 -16.43 6.03
CA GLN A 91 -0.30 -16.78 6.39
C GLN A 91 0.35 -15.77 7.35
N PHE A 92 -0.15 -14.53 7.39
CA PHE A 92 0.34 -13.49 8.28
C PHE A 92 -0.49 -13.35 9.56
N ASN A 93 -1.51 -14.18 9.75
CA ASN A 93 -2.43 -14.15 10.90
C ASN A 93 -2.91 -12.72 11.20
N PRO A 94 -3.70 -12.11 10.30
CA PRO A 94 -3.98 -10.68 10.30
C PRO A 94 -4.73 -10.20 11.54
N SER A 95 -4.38 -8.98 11.96
CA SER A 95 -5.09 -8.23 12.99
C SER A 95 -5.13 -6.75 12.57
N ALA A 96 -6.32 -6.17 12.47
CA ALA A 96 -6.50 -4.76 12.12
C ALA A 96 -5.67 -3.83 13.03
N LYS A 97 -5.58 -4.14 14.33
CA LYS A 97 -4.75 -3.40 15.29
C LYS A 97 -3.25 -3.46 14.93
N HIS A 98 -2.76 -4.60 14.45
CA HIS A 98 -1.38 -4.74 13.99
C HIS A 98 -1.12 -3.93 12.73
N LEU A 99 -2.06 -3.95 11.79
CA LEU A 99 -1.96 -3.17 10.56
C LEU A 99 -1.95 -1.67 10.85
N ALA A 100 -2.83 -1.21 11.76
CA ALA A 100 -2.85 0.18 12.19
C ALA A 100 -1.51 0.62 12.80
N ARG A 101 -0.91 -0.20 13.68
CA ARG A 101 0.43 0.07 14.22
C ARG A 101 1.51 0.11 13.14
N GLY A 102 1.41 -0.74 12.14
CA GLY A 102 2.32 -0.69 10.98
C GLY A 102 2.22 0.63 10.21
N ILE A 103 1.01 1.15 10.01
CA ILE A 103 0.81 2.48 9.42
C ILE A 103 1.38 3.59 10.32
N GLU A 104 1.25 3.47 11.65
CA GLU A 104 1.90 4.41 12.58
C GLU A 104 3.43 4.43 12.39
N GLU A 105 4.08 3.29 12.16
CA GLU A 105 5.52 3.23 11.87
C GLU A 105 5.86 3.93 10.55
N PHE A 106 5.06 3.77 9.49
CA PHE A 106 5.20 4.55 8.25
C PHE A 106 5.13 6.04 8.53
N ILE A 107 4.13 6.49 9.28
CA ILE A 107 3.93 7.91 9.61
C ILE A 107 5.11 8.45 10.41
N LYS A 108 5.56 7.72 11.43
CA LYS A 108 6.74 8.11 12.25
C LYS A 108 7.98 8.24 11.38
N TYR A 109 8.20 7.28 10.47
CA TYR A 109 9.33 7.30 9.57
C TYR A 109 9.30 8.53 8.66
N ILE A 110 8.17 8.78 7.96
CA ILE A 110 8.01 9.92 7.05
C ILE A 110 8.16 11.26 7.77
N ARG A 111 7.76 11.33 9.04
CA ARG A 111 7.87 12.53 9.88
C ARG A 111 9.22 12.70 10.55
N ASN A 112 10.13 11.74 10.40
CA ASN A 112 11.44 11.83 11.02
C ASN A 112 12.26 12.96 10.36
N PRO A 113 12.61 14.05 11.10
CA PRO A 113 13.33 15.18 10.52
C PRO A 113 14.74 14.81 10.03
N HIS A 114 15.36 13.76 10.58
CA HIS A 114 16.69 13.32 10.16
C HIS A 114 16.69 12.62 8.78
N LEU A 115 15.53 12.20 8.28
CA LEU A 115 15.39 11.60 6.94
C LEU A 115 15.44 12.63 5.83
N VAL A 116 15.07 13.86 6.15
CA VAL A 116 14.83 14.91 5.17
C VAL A 116 15.41 16.23 5.65
N GLU A 117 16.62 16.19 6.22
CA GLU A 117 17.27 17.35 6.89
C GLU A 117 17.20 18.66 6.07
N ASN A 118 17.12 18.56 4.74
CA ASN A 118 17.07 19.70 3.83
C ASN A 118 15.70 19.91 3.15
N TYR A 119 14.68 19.13 3.50
CA TYR A 119 13.37 19.18 2.83
C TYR A 119 12.24 19.34 3.84
N LYS A 120 11.15 19.95 3.37
CA LYS A 120 9.93 20.08 4.17
C LYS A 120 9.30 18.69 4.36
N THR A 121 8.92 18.37 5.60
CA THR A 121 8.15 17.15 5.89
C THR A 121 6.85 17.12 5.06
N PRO A 122 6.60 16.08 4.26
CA PRO A 122 5.41 15.98 3.45
C PRO A 122 4.14 15.84 4.28
N LYS A 123 3.01 16.23 3.70
CA LYS A 123 1.70 15.82 4.22
C LYS A 123 1.52 14.33 3.98
N ILE A 124 0.70 13.68 4.81
CA ILE A 124 0.41 12.25 4.71
C ILE A 124 -1.09 12.04 4.59
N LEU A 125 -1.50 11.24 3.62
CA LEU A 125 -2.86 10.74 3.46
C LEU A 125 -2.82 9.22 3.52
N VAL A 126 -3.51 8.64 4.49
CA VAL A 126 -3.73 7.19 4.58
C VAL A 126 -5.08 6.87 3.97
N VAL A 127 -5.10 5.95 3.03
CA VAL A 127 -6.30 5.46 2.35
C VAL A 127 -6.51 4.00 2.75
N SER A 128 -7.68 3.69 3.30
CA SER A 128 -8.05 2.31 3.60
C SER A 128 -8.13 1.50 2.30
N PRO A 129 -7.59 0.27 2.28
CA PRO A 129 -7.80 -0.62 1.15
C PRO A 129 -9.28 -0.99 1.02
N VAL A 130 -9.67 -1.44 -0.17
CA VAL A 130 -11.02 -1.96 -0.42
C VAL A 130 -11.28 -3.17 0.46
N HIS A 131 -12.48 -3.24 1.05
CA HIS A 131 -12.87 -4.40 1.86
C HIS A 131 -12.90 -5.68 1.03
N LEU A 132 -12.42 -6.77 1.63
CA LEU A 132 -12.56 -8.09 1.03
C LEU A 132 -14.04 -8.48 1.02
N ARG A 133 -14.49 -9.09 -0.07
CA ARG A 133 -15.84 -9.64 -0.21
C ARG A 133 -15.84 -11.14 0.08
N ASP A 134 -16.99 -11.67 0.43
CA ASP A 134 -17.15 -13.08 0.81
C ASP A 134 -16.75 -14.02 -0.36
N GLU A 135 -16.96 -13.59 -1.60
CA GLU A 135 -16.57 -14.34 -2.80
C GLU A 135 -15.06 -14.62 -2.90
N ILE A 136 -14.21 -13.94 -2.12
CA ILE A 136 -12.78 -14.22 -2.08
C ILE A 136 -12.48 -15.61 -1.52
N LEU A 137 -13.36 -16.15 -0.67
CA LEU A 137 -13.22 -17.49 -0.07
C LEU A 137 -13.50 -18.59 -1.10
N GLU A 138 -14.32 -18.31 -2.12
CA GLU A 138 -14.69 -19.25 -3.17
C GLU A 138 -13.63 -19.35 -4.27
N ARG A 139 -12.77 -18.33 -4.41
CA ARG A 139 -11.68 -18.27 -5.40
C ARG A 139 -10.45 -19.01 -4.91
N GLN A 140 -10.50 -20.35 -4.94
CA GLN A 140 -9.44 -21.20 -4.37
C GLN A 140 -8.09 -21.17 -5.12
N ASN A 141 -8.04 -20.74 -6.39
CA ASN A 141 -6.88 -21.02 -7.24
C ASN A 141 -5.80 -19.92 -7.31
N SER A 142 -6.14 -18.67 -7.13
CA SER A 142 -5.14 -17.57 -7.16
C SER A 142 -5.06 -16.83 -5.84
N PHE A 143 -6.06 -16.97 -4.98
CA PHE A 143 -6.23 -16.18 -3.76
C PHE A 143 -6.62 -17.03 -2.54
N GLY A 144 -6.38 -18.34 -2.52
CA GLY A 144 -6.54 -19.21 -1.33
C GLY A 144 -5.70 -18.79 -0.12
N GLU A 145 -5.25 -17.54 -0.16
CA GLU A 145 -4.46 -16.85 0.84
C GLU A 145 -5.30 -16.13 1.90
N TYR A 146 -6.63 -16.03 1.70
CA TYR A 146 -7.56 -15.36 2.61
C TYR A 146 -8.52 -16.35 3.27
N ASP A 147 -8.97 -16.05 4.48
CA ASP A 147 -9.90 -16.82 5.26
C ASP A 147 -10.97 -15.92 5.93
N GLU A 148 -11.84 -16.51 6.74
CA GLU A 148 -12.89 -15.77 7.47
C GLU A 148 -12.30 -14.70 8.42
N ASN A 149 -11.11 -14.95 9.00
CA ASN A 149 -10.43 -13.94 9.81
C ASN A 149 -9.99 -12.77 8.95
N SER A 150 -9.46 -13.03 7.76
CA SER A 150 -9.09 -12.01 6.78
C SER A 150 -10.27 -11.09 6.46
N LEU A 151 -11.43 -11.67 6.15
CA LEU A 151 -12.68 -10.92 5.91
C LEU A 151 -13.07 -10.06 7.11
N ARG A 152 -13.07 -10.64 8.30
CA ARG A 152 -13.42 -9.93 9.53
C ARG A 152 -12.47 -8.76 9.79
N GLN A 153 -11.16 -8.96 9.67
CA GLN A 153 -10.16 -7.93 9.89
C GLN A 153 -10.25 -6.83 8.82
N SER A 154 -10.55 -7.18 7.57
CA SER A 154 -10.77 -6.20 6.49
C SER A 154 -11.85 -5.17 6.83
N ARG A 155 -12.93 -5.60 7.49
CA ARG A 155 -14.04 -4.71 7.90
C ARG A 155 -13.64 -3.72 9.00
N PHE A 156 -12.61 -4.02 9.80
CA PHE A 156 -12.11 -3.14 10.86
C PHE A 156 -11.06 -2.13 10.40
N LEU A 157 -10.49 -2.29 9.21
CA LEU A 157 -9.44 -1.38 8.72
C LEU A 157 -9.92 0.04 8.41
N ALA A 158 -11.21 0.22 8.16
CA ALA A 158 -11.81 1.52 7.82
C ALA A 158 -12.49 2.21 9.01
N GLN A 159 -12.41 1.63 10.20
CA GLN A 159 -12.97 2.17 11.45
C GLN A 159 -11.89 2.87 12.28
#